data_5dbf914c87dc6b4d84021a8bc44faf2f
#
_entry.id   5dbf914c87dc6b4d84021a8bc44faf2f
#
_cell.length_a   1.000
_cell.length_b   1.000
_cell.length_c   1.000
_cell.angle_alpha   90.00
_cell.angle_beta   90.00
_cell.angle_gamma   90.00
#
_symmetry.space_group_name_H-M   'P 1'
#
loop_
_entity.id
_entity.type
_entity.pdbx_description
1 polymer ?
#
loop_
_entity_poly.entity_id
_entity_poly.type
_entity_poly.pdbx_seq_one_letter_code
_entity_poly.pdbx_strand_id
1 'polypeptide(L)'
;MRFIDLLRMSVSNLFKRKVRTILTVLGVVIGVASIVVMVSLGLGLNKATMEQISSYASLTSVQVQEPWDTEGVSDKDKKHLDDALMEELMNIPHVVSVDPYLNMPLLAKYGVYEGYIDLQATTLEALENMNIEVGQGTLPQKDAGELQLFFGNMAVRQFYKTTGGDYNWDDIPDIDLMHDSIIYILDRDAYYSSMGGGTDENGKPY
;
A
#
# COMPACT_ATOMS: atom_id res chain seq x y z
N MET A 1 64.71 -21.51 -20.15
CA MET A 1 64.09 -21.18 -18.86
C MET A 1 62.65 -21.70 -18.90
N ARG A 2 62.26 -22.50 -17.96
CA ARG A 2 60.86 -23.01 -17.88
C ARG A 2 59.94 -21.88 -17.36
N PHE A 3 58.75 -21.74 -17.92
CA PHE A 3 57.77 -20.75 -17.51
C PHE A 3 57.52 -20.73 -15.99
N ILE A 4 57.61 -21.91 -15.38
CA ILE A 4 57.50 -22.13 -13.94
C ILE A 4 58.58 -21.42 -13.15
N ASP A 5 59.83 -21.38 -13.68
CA ASP A 5 60.97 -20.74 -13.00
C ASP A 5 60.79 -19.21 -13.00
N LEU A 6 60.26 -18.63 -14.09
CA LEU A 6 59.91 -17.23 -14.16
C LEU A 6 58.82 -16.84 -13.18
N LEU A 7 57.74 -17.63 -13.09
CA LEU A 7 56.67 -17.45 -12.11
C LEU A 7 57.19 -17.47 -10.68
N ARG A 8 58.00 -18.48 -10.35
CA ARG A 8 58.61 -18.63 -8.99
C ARG A 8 59.51 -17.46 -8.64
N MET A 9 60.31 -16.97 -9.57
CA MET A 9 61.13 -15.77 -9.38
C MET A 9 60.31 -14.50 -9.18
N SER A 10 59.24 -14.31 -9.96
CA SER A 10 58.31 -13.18 -9.80
C SER A 10 57.64 -13.18 -8.43
N VAL A 11 57.08 -14.32 -7.99
CA VAL A 11 56.42 -14.45 -6.71
C VAL A 11 57.42 -14.21 -5.58
N SER A 12 58.65 -14.80 -5.65
CA SER A 12 59.70 -14.56 -4.64
C SER A 12 60.07 -13.09 -4.51
N ASN A 13 60.14 -12.34 -5.63
CA ASN A 13 60.44 -10.93 -5.58
C ASN A 13 59.29 -10.06 -4.99
N LEU A 14 58.05 -10.46 -5.15
CA LEU A 14 56.88 -9.83 -4.49
C LEU A 14 56.99 -9.97 -2.96
N PHE A 15 57.41 -11.13 -2.45
CA PHE A 15 57.56 -11.36 -1.02
C PHE A 15 58.75 -10.65 -0.41
N LYS A 16 59.81 -10.28 -1.17
CA LYS A 16 60.95 -9.50 -0.67
C LYS A 16 60.59 -8.06 -0.32
N ARG A 17 59.52 -7.48 -0.95
CA ARG A 17 59.05 -6.12 -0.70
C ARG A 17 57.61 -6.12 -0.19
N LYS A 18 57.34 -6.84 0.92
CA LYS A 18 56.04 -7.14 1.48
C LYS A 18 55.14 -5.90 1.63
N VAL A 19 55.65 -4.83 2.20
CA VAL A 19 54.85 -3.61 2.45
C VAL A 19 54.33 -2.97 1.17
N ARG A 20 55.20 -2.87 0.13
CA ARG A 20 54.77 -2.27 -1.15
C ARG A 20 53.72 -3.13 -1.84
N THR A 21 53.90 -4.44 -1.83
CA THR A 21 52.96 -5.38 -2.44
C THR A 21 51.62 -5.35 -1.73
N ILE A 22 51.62 -5.36 -0.37
CA ILE A 22 50.40 -5.26 0.41
C ILE A 22 49.66 -3.94 0.14
N LEU A 23 50.35 -2.80 0.08
CA LEU A 23 49.72 -1.50 -0.18
C LEU A 23 49.08 -1.44 -1.57
N THR A 24 49.78 -1.95 -2.60
CA THR A 24 49.22 -1.96 -3.96
C THR A 24 48.03 -2.92 -4.07
N VAL A 25 48.10 -4.10 -3.50
CA VAL A 25 46.96 -5.06 -3.50
C VAL A 25 45.76 -4.47 -2.74
N LEU A 26 45.99 -3.91 -1.55
CA LEU A 26 44.95 -3.24 -0.78
C LEU A 26 44.28 -2.10 -1.57
N GLY A 27 45.06 -1.26 -2.25
CA GLY A 27 44.50 -0.20 -3.08
C GLY A 27 43.61 -0.72 -4.21
N VAL A 28 44.03 -1.78 -4.91
CA VAL A 28 43.22 -2.43 -5.96
C VAL A 28 41.97 -3.05 -5.38
N VAL A 29 42.07 -3.79 -4.26
CA VAL A 29 40.95 -4.45 -3.60
C VAL A 29 39.91 -3.42 -3.15
N ILE A 30 40.33 -2.34 -2.50
CA ILE A 30 39.42 -1.26 -2.08
C ILE A 30 38.75 -0.61 -3.29
N GLY A 31 39.52 -0.33 -4.35
CA GLY A 31 38.97 0.27 -5.58
C GLY A 31 37.90 -0.62 -6.24
N VAL A 32 38.19 -1.90 -6.42
CA VAL A 32 37.23 -2.86 -7.02
C VAL A 32 36.02 -3.06 -6.10
N ALA A 33 36.26 -3.23 -4.79
CA ALA A 33 35.18 -3.40 -3.82
C ALA A 33 34.21 -2.18 -3.83
N SER A 34 34.75 -0.96 -3.90
CA SER A 34 33.94 0.26 -3.96
C SER A 34 33.05 0.29 -5.20
N ILE A 35 33.57 -0.10 -6.36
CA ILE A 35 32.78 -0.16 -7.60
C ILE A 35 31.68 -1.21 -7.50
N VAL A 36 32.01 -2.41 -7.00
CA VAL A 36 31.03 -3.50 -6.83
C VAL A 36 29.91 -3.10 -5.87
N VAL A 37 30.25 -2.47 -4.74
CA VAL A 37 29.27 -1.99 -3.77
C VAL A 37 28.35 -0.93 -4.39
N MET A 38 28.93 0.05 -5.12
CA MET A 38 28.14 1.10 -5.76
C MET A 38 27.15 0.55 -6.79
N VAL A 39 27.62 -0.36 -7.66
CA VAL A 39 26.76 -0.99 -8.67
C VAL A 39 25.66 -1.85 -8.02
N SER A 40 26.05 -2.67 -7.02
CA SER A 40 25.09 -3.54 -6.30
C SER A 40 24.03 -2.72 -5.57
N LEU A 41 24.41 -1.61 -4.93
CA LEU A 41 23.48 -0.71 -4.25
C LEU A 41 22.52 -0.06 -5.26
N GLY A 42 23.04 0.40 -6.41
CA GLY A 42 22.21 1.01 -7.46
C GLY A 42 21.18 0.03 -8.04
N LEU A 43 21.59 -1.20 -8.32
CA LEU A 43 20.67 -2.25 -8.82
C LEU A 43 19.69 -2.69 -7.76
N GLY A 44 20.14 -2.85 -6.50
CA GLY A 44 19.28 -3.22 -5.39
C GLY A 44 18.22 -2.17 -5.08
N LEU A 45 18.61 -0.89 -5.06
CA LEU A 45 17.67 0.22 -4.85
C LEU A 45 16.64 0.32 -5.97
N ASN A 46 17.07 0.22 -7.23
CA ASN A 46 16.16 0.24 -8.38
C ASN A 46 15.13 -0.90 -8.29
N LYS A 47 15.59 -2.11 -7.99
CA LYS A 47 14.70 -3.27 -7.83
C LYS A 47 13.71 -3.06 -6.67
N ALA A 48 14.19 -2.63 -5.50
CA ALA A 48 13.34 -2.38 -4.34
C ALA A 48 12.30 -1.28 -4.61
N THR A 49 12.70 -0.21 -5.31
CA THR A 49 11.77 0.87 -5.68
C THR A 49 10.70 0.37 -6.66
N MET A 50 11.08 -0.44 -7.65
CA MET A 50 10.12 -1.01 -8.60
C MET A 50 9.16 -1.98 -7.94
N GLU A 51 9.62 -2.84 -7.05
CA GLU A 51 8.78 -3.74 -6.26
C GLU A 51 7.81 -2.95 -5.36
N GLN A 52 8.29 -1.87 -4.74
CA GLN A 52 7.46 -1.01 -3.90
C GLN A 52 6.38 -0.30 -4.73
N ILE A 53 6.72 0.29 -5.88
CA ILE A 53 5.74 0.94 -6.75
C ILE A 53 4.70 -0.08 -7.24
N SER A 54 5.14 -1.26 -7.65
CA SER A 54 4.25 -2.34 -8.12
C SER A 54 3.31 -2.87 -7.04
N SER A 55 3.70 -2.77 -5.77
CA SER A 55 2.86 -3.21 -4.65
C SER A 55 1.79 -2.19 -4.24
N TYR A 56 2.01 -0.89 -4.51
CA TYR A 56 1.05 0.16 -4.15
C TYR A 56 0.00 0.43 -5.22
N ALA A 57 0.32 0.21 -6.49
CA ALA A 57 -0.62 0.42 -7.59
C ALA A 57 -0.23 -0.44 -8.79
N SER A 58 -1.23 -0.95 -9.49
CA SER A 58 -1.00 -1.49 -10.83
C SER A 58 -0.45 -0.37 -11.72
N LEU A 59 0.72 -0.57 -12.32
CA LEU A 59 1.34 0.41 -13.21
C LEU A 59 0.51 0.69 -14.48
N THR A 60 -0.52 -0.10 -14.69
CA THR A 60 -1.45 -0.02 -15.82
C THR A 60 -2.83 0.53 -15.42
N SER A 61 -3.03 0.85 -14.14
CA SER A 61 -4.29 1.36 -13.63
C SER A 61 -4.29 2.88 -13.56
N VAL A 62 -5.36 3.49 -14.05
CA VAL A 62 -5.59 4.94 -13.99
C VAL A 62 -6.86 5.19 -13.20
N GLN A 63 -6.75 6.02 -12.16
CA GLN A 63 -7.89 6.39 -11.33
C GLN A 63 -8.57 7.63 -11.90
N VAL A 64 -9.86 7.53 -12.18
CA VAL A 64 -10.70 8.64 -12.62
C VAL A 64 -11.51 9.13 -11.44
N GLN A 65 -11.44 10.42 -11.14
CA GLN A 65 -12.16 11.06 -10.03
C GLN A 65 -12.95 12.27 -10.54
N GLU A 66 -14.01 12.60 -9.84
CA GLU A 66 -14.68 13.87 -10.09
C GLU A 66 -13.74 15.05 -9.80
N PRO A 67 -13.80 16.13 -10.60
CA PRO A 67 -12.98 17.31 -10.35
C PRO A 67 -13.32 17.94 -8.98
N TRP A 68 -12.31 18.28 -8.21
CA TRP A 68 -12.43 18.90 -6.88
C TRP A 68 -12.98 20.31 -6.94
N ASP A 69 -12.66 21.05 -8.01
CA ASP A 69 -13.02 22.43 -8.21
C ASP A 69 -13.99 22.52 -9.40
N THR A 70 -15.25 22.73 -9.06
CA THR A 70 -16.33 22.96 -10.02
C THR A 70 -16.87 24.39 -9.92
N GLU A 71 -16.14 25.32 -9.28
CA GLU A 71 -16.54 26.73 -9.25
C GLU A 71 -16.66 27.30 -10.67
N GLY A 72 -17.86 27.76 -11.01
CA GLY A 72 -18.14 28.32 -12.34
C GLY A 72 -18.55 27.30 -13.41
N VAL A 73 -18.56 26.01 -13.11
CA VAL A 73 -19.11 25.01 -14.03
C VAL A 73 -20.60 24.82 -13.75
N SER A 74 -21.44 24.94 -14.78
CA SER A 74 -22.88 24.65 -14.68
C SER A 74 -23.08 23.17 -14.31
N ASP A 75 -24.05 22.83 -13.46
CA ASP A 75 -24.36 21.43 -13.09
C ASP A 75 -24.68 20.56 -14.32
N LYS A 76 -25.10 21.16 -15.43
CA LYS A 76 -25.34 20.44 -16.68
C LYS A 76 -24.06 20.04 -17.43
N ASP A 77 -22.95 20.72 -17.13
CA ASP A 77 -21.67 20.52 -17.79
C ASP A 77 -20.71 19.71 -16.90
N LYS A 78 -21.13 19.38 -15.69
CA LYS A 78 -20.39 18.49 -14.80
C LYS A 78 -20.50 17.06 -15.30
N LYS A 79 -19.37 16.44 -15.61
CA LYS A 79 -19.33 15.00 -15.86
C LYS A 79 -19.40 14.26 -14.52
N HIS A 80 -20.42 13.45 -14.35
CA HIS A 80 -20.57 12.57 -13.20
C HIS A 80 -19.97 11.19 -13.52
N LEU A 81 -19.51 10.49 -12.48
CA LEU A 81 -19.07 9.10 -12.59
C LEU A 81 -20.33 8.20 -12.65
N ASP A 82 -20.86 8.01 -13.84
CA ASP A 82 -22.05 7.21 -14.12
C ASP A 82 -21.76 6.07 -15.12
N ASP A 83 -22.76 5.23 -15.36
CA ASP A 83 -22.64 4.09 -16.28
C ASP A 83 -22.31 4.53 -17.71
N ALA A 84 -22.77 5.73 -18.13
CA ALA A 84 -22.49 6.25 -19.47
C ALA A 84 -20.99 6.61 -19.61
N LEU A 85 -20.40 7.18 -18.57
CA LEU A 85 -18.95 7.45 -18.55
C LEU A 85 -18.14 6.15 -18.54
N MET A 86 -18.61 5.10 -17.84
CA MET A 86 -17.97 3.80 -17.87
C MET A 86 -17.92 3.21 -19.29
N GLU A 87 -19.02 3.32 -20.04
CA GLU A 87 -19.05 2.90 -21.44
C GLU A 87 -18.12 3.75 -22.33
N GLU A 88 -18.06 5.08 -22.10
CA GLU A 88 -17.12 5.96 -22.82
C GLU A 88 -15.67 5.55 -22.57
N LEU A 89 -15.32 5.28 -21.32
CA LEU A 89 -13.97 4.84 -20.93
C LEU A 89 -13.59 3.48 -21.52
N MET A 90 -14.51 2.53 -21.54
CA MET A 90 -14.29 1.19 -22.15
C MET A 90 -14.01 1.27 -23.66
N ASN A 91 -14.50 2.29 -24.33
CA ASN A 91 -14.27 2.50 -25.77
C ASN A 91 -12.91 3.16 -26.08
N ILE A 92 -12.13 3.55 -25.07
CA ILE A 92 -10.79 4.11 -25.28
C ILE A 92 -9.83 2.98 -25.69
N PRO A 93 -9.03 3.16 -26.76
CA PRO A 93 -8.05 2.16 -27.18
C PRO A 93 -7.10 1.79 -26.03
N HIS A 94 -6.84 0.50 -25.86
CA HIS A 94 -6.00 -0.08 -24.81
C HIS A 94 -6.57 -0.10 -23.38
N VAL A 95 -7.81 0.34 -23.15
CA VAL A 95 -8.53 0.08 -21.91
C VAL A 95 -9.03 -1.36 -21.93
N VAL A 96 -8.69 -2.13 -20.92
CA VAL A 96 -9.01 -3.55 -20.76
C VAL A 96 -10.24 -3.74 -19.88
N SER A 97 -10.32 -3.00 -18.79
CA SER A 97 -11.45 -2.99 -17.87
C SER A 97 -11.69 -1.59 -17.29
N VAL A 98 -12.91 -1.32 -16.90
CA VAL A 98 -13.30 -0.14 -16.11
C VAL A 98 -14.03 -0.65 -14.88
N ASP A 99 -13.38 -0.49 -13.74
CA ASP A 99 -13.84 -1.06 -12.48
C ASP A 99 -14.33 0.06 -11.55
N PRO A 100 -15.64 0.17 -11.28
CA PRO A 100 -16.16 1.18 -10.38
C PRO A 100 -15.82 0.83 -8.93
N TYR A 101 -15.51 1.84 -8.13
CA TYR A 101 -15.41 1.70 -6.69
C TYR A 101 -16.01 2.90 -5.97
N LEU A 102 -16.65 2.62 -4.84
CA LEU A 102 -17.15 3.64 -3.93
C LEU A 102 -16.30 3.63 -2.67
N ASN A 103 -15.71 4.78 -2.34
CA ASN A 103 -14.97 4.95 -1.10
C ASN A 103 -15.89 5.52 -0.03
N MET A 104 -15.98 4.82 1.09
CA MET A 104 -16.88 5.17 2.18
C MET A 104 -16.13 5.10 3.52
N PRO A 105 -15.76 6.26 4.08
CA PRO A 105 -15.14 6.30 5.40
C PRO A 105 -16.16 5.89 6.47
N LEU A 106 -15.79 4.95 7.33
CA LEU A 106 -16.63 4.50 8.43
C LEU A 106 -15.85 4.43 9.74
N LEU A 107 -16.58 4.40 10.85
CA LEU A 107 -16.02 4.17 12.15
C LEU A 107 -16.30 2.72 12.55
N ALA A 108 -15.25 1.97 12.87
CA ALA A 108 -15.36 0.62 13.41
C ALA A 108 -15.14 0.63 14.92
N LYS A 109 -15.90 -0.19 15.64
CA LYS A 109 -15.79 -0.32 17.10
C LYS A 109 -15.61 -1.78 17.50
N TYR A 110 -14.66 -1.99 18.41
CA TYR A 110 -14.43 -3.28 19.06
C TYR A 110 -14.12 -3.06 20.54
N GLY A 111 -15.09 -3.28 21.41
CA GLY A 111 -14.94 -3.03 22.85
C GLY A 111 -14.58 -1.57 23.15
N VAL A 112 -13.36 -1.35 23.67
CA VAL A 112 -12.80 -0.03 23.98
C VAL A 112 -11.98 0.58 22.84
N TYR A 113 -11.88 -0.12 21.73
CA TYR A 113 -11.14 0.33 20.56
C TYR A 113 -12.08 0.91 19.52
N GLU A 114 -11.63 1.97 18.86
CA GLU A 114 -12.26 2.56 17.69
C GLU A 114 -11.24 2.64 16.56
N GLY A 115 -11.70 2.55 15.31
CA GLY A 115 -10.84 2.65 14.15
C GLY A 115 -11.53 3.38 13.01
N TYR A 116 -10.79 4.27 12.35
CA TYR A 116 -11.24 4.88 11.11
C TYR A 116 -10.84 3.96 9.96
N ILE A 117 -11.84 3.43 9.28
CA ILE A 117 -11.65 2.49 8.18
C ILE A 117 -12.22 3.08 6.90
N ASP A 118 -11.42 3.10 5.86
CA ASP A 118 -11.88 3.42 4.51
C ASP A 118 -12.37 2.14 3.84
N LEU A 119 -13.70 1.99 3.78
CA LEU A 119 -14.33 0.90 3.07
C LEU A 119 -14.40 1.22 1.57
N GLN A 120 -13.87 0.33 0.76
CA GLN A 120 -14.01 0.39 -0.69
C GLN A 120 -15.01 -0.67 -1.15
N ALA A 121 -16.18 -0.22 -1.60
CA ALA A 121 -17.14 -1.10 -2.26
C ALA A 121 -16.79 -1.18 -3.74
N THR A 122 -16.56 -2.39 -4.23
CA THR A 122 -16.18 -2.64 -5.63
C THR A 122 -16.75 -3.98 -6.09
N THR A 123 -16.56 -4.30 -7.36
CA THR A 123 -16.99 -5.57 -7.93
C THR A 123 -15.99 -6.69 -7.64
N LEU A 124 -16.45 -7.93 -7.71
CA LEU A 124 -15.56 -9.10 -7.58
C LEU A 124 -14.53 -9.12 -8.71
N GLU A 125 -14.94 -8.78 -9.93
CA GLU A 125 -14.06 -8.67 -11.09
C GLU A 125 -12.90 -7.69 -10.85
N ALA A 126 -13.20 -6.53 -10.23
CA ALA A 126 -12.18 -5.56 -9.86
C ALA A 126 -11.18 -6.13 -8.86
N LEU A 127 -11.63 -6.88 -7.85
CA LEU A 127 -10.74 -7.53 -6.88
C LEU A 127 -9.84 -8.58 -7.53
N GLU A 128 -10.37 -9.36 -8.46
CA GLU A 128 -9.60 -10.34 -9.24
C GLU A 128 -8.54 -9.66 -10.12
N ASN A 129 -8.90 -8.55 -10.77
CA ASN A 129 -8.00 -7.75 -11.60
C ASN A 129 -6.86 -7.09 -10.80
N MET A 130 -7.09 -6.79 -9.52
CA MET A 130 -6.06 -6.25 -8.61
C MET A 130 -4.98 -7.28 -8.26
N ASN A 131 -5.18 -8.56 -8.58
CA ASN A 131 -4.24 -9.65 -8.31
C ASN A 131 -3.78 -9.70 -6.85
N ILE A 132 -4.74 -9.56 -5.92
CA ILE A 132 -4.48 -9.50 -4.48
C ILE A 132 -4.04 -10.87 -3.98
N GLU A 133 -2.96 -10.91 -3.23
CA GLU A 133 -2.52 -12.12 -2.54
C GLU A 133 -3.34 -12.32 -1.26
N VAL A 134 -4.12 -13.42 -1.21
CA VAL A 134 -4.97 -13.75 -0.06
C VAL A 134 -4.14 -14.45 1.00
N GLY A 135 -3.95 -13.81 2.16
CA GLY A 135 -3.22 -14.37 3.30
C GLY A 135 -4.02 -15.38 4.11
N GLN A 136 -5.32 -15.10 4.32
CA GLN A 136 -6.26 -15.96 5.08
C GLN A 136 -7.65 -15.90 4.44
N GLY A 137 -8.39 -16.99 4.50
CA GLY A 137 -9.73 -17.09 3.93
C GLY A 137 -9.74 -17.19 2.42
N THR A 138 -10.76 -16.62 1.80
CA THR A 138 -10.97 -16.60 0.35
C THR A 138 -11.43 -15.22 -0.10
N LEU A 139 -11.29 -14.90 -1.37
CA LEU A 139 -11.95 -13.73 -1.94
C LEU A 139 -13.48 -13.85 -1.79
N PRO A 140 -14.20 -12.72 -1.70
CA PRO A 140 -15.64 -12.69 -1.69
C PRO A 140 -16.23 -13.51 -2.85
N GLN A 141 -17.37 -14.14 -2.61
CA GLN A 141 -18.02 -14.98 -3.62
C GLN A 141 -19.23 -14.26 -4.23
N LYS A 142 -19.42 -14.45 -5.51
CA LYS A 142 -20.59 -13.92 -6.21
C LYS A 142 -21.86 -14.60 -5.68
N ASP A 143 -22.89 -13.81 -5.46
CA ASP A 143 -24.22 -14.29 -5.04
C ASP A 143 -24.25 -15.01 -3.67
N ALA A 144 -23.36 -14.68 -2.76
CA ALA A 144 -23.34 -15.25 -1.41
C ALA A 144 -24.59 -14.94 -0.57
N GLY A 145 -25.41 -13.97 -1.01
CA GLY A 145 -26.64 -13.56 -0.33
C GLY A 145 -26.43 -12.76 0.96
N GLU A 146 -25.18 -12.51 1.33
CA GLU A 146 -24.76 -11.73 2.49
C GLU A 146 -23.60 -10.80 2.14
N LEU A 147 -23.42 -9.75 2.93
CA LEU A 147 -22.33 -8.81 2.76
C LEU A 147 -21.02 -9.48 3.18
N GLN A 148 -20.08 -9.58 2.28
CA GLN A 148 -18.74 -10.12 2.53
C GLN A 148 -17.72 -8.99 2.56
N LEU A 149 -16.86 -9.01 3.58
CA LEU A 149 -15.79 -8.05 3.75
C LEU A 149 -14.43 -8.70 3.50
N PHE A 150 -13.56 -7.99 2.80
CA PHE A 150 -12.18 -8.37 2.61
C PHE A 150 -11.28 -7.33 3.26
N PHE A 151 -10.43 -7.76 4.18
CA PHE A 151 -9.59 -6.87 4.98
C PHE A 151 -8.16 -6.85 4.48
N GLY A 152 -7.58 -5.66 4.37
CA GLY A 152 -6.14 -5.53 4.20
C GLY A 152 -5.39 -5.95 5.48
N ASN A 153 -4.18 -6.45 5.34
CA ASN A 153 -3.34 -6.92 6.45
C ASN A 153 -3.02 -5.85 7.51
N MET A 154 -3.22 -4.57 7.18
CA MET A 154 -3.00 -3.44 8.09
C MET A 154 -4.29 -2.93 8.76
N ALA A 155 -5.44 -3.54 8.47
CA ALA A 155 -6.74 -3.05 8.97
C ALA A 155 -6.79 -3.00 10.51
N VAL A 156 -6.21 -3.98 11.21
CA VAL A 156 -6.16 -3.99 12.68
C VAL A 156 -5.36 -2.81 13.24
N ARG A 157 -4.39 -2.29 12.52
CA ARG A 157 -3.58 -1.13 12.94
C ARG A 157 -4.32 0.20 12.88
N GLN A 158 -5.50 0.23 12.28
CA GLN A 158 -6.36 1.41 12.26
C GLN A 158 -7.14 1.59 13.57
N PHE A 159 -7.15 0.57 14.43
CA PHE A 159 -7.83 0.63 15.71
C PHE A 159 -6.93 1.24 16.80
N TYR A 160 -7.49 2.12 17.60
CA TYR A 160 -6.84 2.77 18.72
C TYR A 160 -7.76 2.75 19.94
N LYS A 161 -7.16 2.80 21.13
CA LYS A 161 -7.91 2.78 22.37
C LYS A 161 -8.50 4.15 22.68
N THR A 162 -9.80 4.22 22.96
CA THR A 162 -10.51 5.47 23.26
C THR A 162 -10.54 5.82 24.75
N THR A 163 -10.21 4.88 25.64
CA THR A 163 -10.20 5.08 27.09
C THR A 163 -8.82 5.51 27.57
N GLY A 164 -8.75 6.69 28.22
CA GLY A 164 -7.53 7.15 28.88
C GLY A 164 -6.86 8.39 28.28
N GLY A 165 -7.37 8.92 27.18
CA GLY A 165 -6.88 10.18 26.60
C GLY A 165 -5.55 10.11 25.85
N ASP A 166 -4.83 9.01 25.94
CA ASP A 166 -3.58 8.80 25.23
C ASP A 166 -3.82 7.90 24.01
N TYR A 167 -3.72 8.50 22.83
CA TYR A 167 -3.70 7.76 21.57
C TYR A 167 -2.35 7.05 21.44
N ASN A 168 -2.29 5.79 21.81
CA ASN A 168 -1.08 4.99 21.60
C ASN A 168 -1.22 4.16 20.33
N TRP A 169 -0.58 4.60 19.28
CA TRP A 169 -0.55 3.93 17.97
C TRP A 169 0.26 2.63 17.99
N ASP A 170 1.07 2.42 19.01
CA ASP A 170 1.87 1.20 19.18
C ASP A 170 1.10 0.08 19.91
N ASP A 171 -0.05 0.40 20.51
CA ASP A 171 -0.93 -0.56 21.17
C ASP A 171 -1.92 -1.13 20.14
N ILE A 172 -1.43 -2.09 19.36
CA ILE A 172 -2.23 -2.78 18.35
C ILE A 172 -3.13 -3.78 19.08
N PRO A 173 -4.47 -3.64 18.97
CA PRO A 173 -5.38 -4.58 19.60
C PRO A 173 -5.27 -5.97 18.99
N ASP A 174 -5.46 -6.98 19.83
CA ASP A 174 -5.60 -8.38 19.40
C ASP A 174 -7.06 -8.59 18.94
N ILE A 175 -7.32 -8.25 17.68
CA ILE A 175 -8.64 -8.40 17.04
C ILE A 175 -8.53 -9.46 15.95
N ASP A 176 -9.35 -10.50 16.05
CA ASP A 176 -9.54 -11.46 14.98
C ASP A 176 -10.63 -10.94 14.01
N LEU A 177 -10.22 -10.32 12.91
CA LEU A 177 -11.14 -9.78 11.90
C LEU A 177 -12.04 -10.84 11.25
N MET A 178 -11.70 -12.12 11.38
CA MET A 178 -12.45 -13.22 10.78
C MET A 178 -13.55 -13.77 11.70
N HIS A 179 -13.38 -13.65 13.03
CA HIS A 179 -14.25 -14.30 13.99
C HIS A 179 -14.85 -13.34 15.02
N ASP A 180 -14.23 -12.18 15.24
CA ASP A 180 -14.73 -11.21 16.19
C ASP A 180 -15.87 -10.37 15.61
N SER A 181 -16.81 -9.97 16.47
CA SER A 181 -17.92 -9.10 16.10
C SER A 181 -17.48 -7.63 16.18
N ILE A 182 -17.40 -6.97 15.04
CA ILE A 182 -17.05 -5.56 14.92
C ILE A 182 -18.30 -4.78 14.53
N ILE A 183 -18.53 -3.65 15.19
CA ILE A 183 -19.64 -2.74 14.90
C ILE A 183 -19.12 -1.69 13.91
N TYR A 184 -19.79 -1.55 12.77
CA TYR A 184 -19.52 -0.53 11.78
C TYR A 184 -20.57 0.57 11.83
N ILE A 185 -20.11 1.81 11.96
CA ILE A 185 -20.94 3.00 12.05
C ILE A 185 -20.73 3.80 10.76
N LEU A 186 -21.78 3.86 9.94
CA LEU A 186 -21.76 4.52 8.65
C LEU A 186 -21.87 6.05 8.76
N ASP A 187 -22.68 6.53 9.71
CA ASP A 187 -22.85 7.96 9.99
C ASP A 187 -22.11 8.32 11.28
N ARG A 188 -20.86 8.69 11.12
CA ARG A 188 -19.98 9.07 12.21
C ARG A 188 -20.47 10.34 12.92
N ASP A 189 -20.95 11.31 12.16
CA ASP A 189 -21.31 12.62 12.72
C ASP A 189 -22.58 12.49 13.55
N ALA A 190 -23.57 11.73 13.10
CA ALA A 190 -24.74 11.38 13.91
C ALA A 190 -24.34 10.60 15.16
N TYR A 191 -23.41 9.67 15.07
CA TYR A 191 -22.93 8.89 16.21
C TYR A 191 -22.29 9.77 17.29
N TYR A 192 -21.34 10.63 16.95
CA TYR A 192 -20.70 11.52 17.92
C TYR A 192 -21.65 12.60 18.45
N SER A 193 -22.54 13.11 17.64
CA SER A 193 -23.57 14.04 18.08
C SER A 193 -24.51 13.42 19.11
N SER A 194 -24.86 12.14 18.94
CA SER A 194 -25.69 11.40 19.93
C SER A 194 -24.99 11.22 21.27
N MET A 195 -23.66 11.06 21.27
CA MET A 195 -22.87 10.93 22.48
C MET A 195 -22.64 12.27 23.22
N GLY A 196 -22.51 13.35 22.46
CA GLY A 196 -22.29 14.70 22.99
C GLY A 196 -23.56 15.47 23.38
N GLY A 197 -24.75 14.86 23.22
CA GLY A 197 -26.03 15.56 23.41
C GLY A 197 -26.29 16.59 22.32
N GLY A 198 -25.73 16.39 21.12
CA GLY A 198 -25.98 17.22 19.94
C GLY A 198 -27.43 17.13 19.51
N THR A 199 -27.93 18.22 18.94
CA THR A 199 -29.26 18.29 18.33
C THR A 199 -29.11 18.59 16.86
N ASP A 200 -30.03 18.06 16.04
CA ASP A 200 -30.12 18.40 14.64
C ASP A 200 -30.48 19.90 14.43
N GLU A 201 -30.49 20.37 13.22
CA GLU A 201 -30.87 21.75 12.87
C GLU A 201 -32.29 22.13 13.31
N ASN A 202 -33.14 21.15 13.70
CA ASN A 202 -34.48 21.33 14.21
C ASN A 202 -34.54 21.22 15.76
N GLY A 203 -33.38 21.06 16.44
CA GLY A 203 -33.30 20.95 17.90
C GLY A 203 -33.67 19.59 18.47
N LYS A 204 -33.77 18.54 17.64
CA LYS A 204 -34.07 17.18 18.04
C LYS A 204 -32.76 16.45 18.34
N PRO A 205 -32.61 15.84 19.53
CA PRO A 205 -31.44 15.02 19.85
C PRO A 205 -31.32 13.84 18.86
N TYR A 206 -30.10 13.61 18.41
CA TYR A 206 -29.78 12.47 17.56
C TYR A 206 -30.01 11.16 18.30
#